data_5b0e25b524e709a80a18b12f807da742
#
_entry.id   5b0e25b524e709a80a18b12f807da742
#
_cell.length_a   1.000
_cell.length_b   1.000
_cell.length_c   1.000
_cell.angle_alpha   90.00
_cell.angle_beta   90.00
_cell.angle_gamma   90.00
#
_symmetry.space_group_name_H-M   'P 1'
#
loop_
_entity.id
_entity.type
_entity.pdbx_description
1 polymer ?
#
loop_
_entity_poly.entity_id
_entity_poly.type
_entity_poly.pdbx_seq_one_letter_code
_entity_poly.pdbx_strand_id
1 'polypeptide(L)'
;MLKELGFTKYAYDWRDKHLDDMESELTMAKENDIEIISVWLWLNAKRDSLGKLSPSNERIFRILKHLKLQTTLWVSFNNNFFKNLTQEQSIQKAAKMIKYIYEKADGIGCKVALYNHRDWFGDPNNEIEIIQALPECDLSMVFNFHHAQQYIEEFPQIVKKIKPYLSSVNLNGMRKEGPKILPIGEGDYEKEMIQQLIDEGYNGPWGILGHVENKDVEKVLKQNIAGFKSIVLN
;
A
#
# COMPACT_ATOMS: atom_id res chain seq x y z
N MET A 1 -22.48 2.55 2.23
CA MET A 1 -21.78 1.35 2.77
C MET A 1 -20.53 1.72 3.59
N LEU A 2 -19.40 2.24 3.05
CA LEU A 2 -18.18 2.48 3.85
C LEU A 2 -18.45 3.35 5.08
N LYS A 3 -19.13 4.48 4.91
CA LYS A 3 -19.49 5.41 6.01
C LYS A 3 -20.40 4.73 7.06
N GLU A 4 -21.36 3.93 6.64
CA GLU A 4 -22.25 3.18 7.53
C GLU A 4 -21.49 2.10 8.33
N LEU A 5 -20.41 1.56 7.78
CA LEU A 5 -19.51 0.64 8.47
C LEU A 5 -18.49 1.35 9.38
N GLY A 6 -18.50 2.69 9.40
CA GLY A 6 -17.62 3.49 10.24
C GLY A 6 -16.25 3.79 9.63
N PHE A 7 -16.05 3.52 8.34
CA PHE A 7 -14.82 3.94 7.65
C PHE A 7 -14.84 5.44 7.36
N THR A 8 -13.75 6.10 7.66
CA THR A 8 -13.50 7.51 7.36
C THR A 8 -12.41 7.70 6.31
N LYS A 9 -11.71 6.62 5.96
CA LYS A 9 -10.56 6.63 5.07
C LYS A 9 -10.69 5.54 4.01
N TYR A 10 -10.20 5.82 2.82
CA TYR A 10 -10.21 4.89 1.70
C TYR A 10 -8.88 4.92 0.95
N ALA A 11 -8.29 3.75 0.72
CA ALA A 11 -7.15 3.55 -0.15
C ALA A 11 -7.67 3.06 -1.51
N TYR A 12 -7.50 3.87 -2.56
CA TYR A 12 -8.06 3.57 -3.88
C TYR A 12 -7.15 2.62 -4.65
N ASP A 13 -7.59 1.38 -4.78
CA ASP A 13 -7.01 0.38 -5.68
C ASP A 13 -7.81 0.33 -6.99
N TRP A 14 -7.13 0.29 -8.12
CA TRP A 14 -7.73 0.37 -9.44
C TRP A 14 -7.15 -0.61 -10.45
N ARG A 15 -7.89 -0.83 -11.53
CA ARG A 15 -7.46 -1.54 -12.74
C ARG A 15 -7.83 -0.67 -13.94
N ASP A 16 -7.23 -0.91 -15.11
CA ASP A 16 -7.47 -0.09 -16.32
C ASP A 16 -8.97 0.14 -16.59
N LYS A 17 -9.83 -0.85 -16.32
CA LYS A 17 -11.29 -0.75 -16.48
C LYS A 17 -11.98 0.24 -15.52
N HIS A 18 -11.34 0.62 -14.42
CA HIS A 18 -11.90 1.55 -13.42
C HIS A 18 -11.54 3.01 -13.70
N LEU A 19 -10.63 3.26 -14.65
CA LEU A 19 -10.12 4.62 -14.87
C LEU A 19 -11.17 5.60 -15.42
N ASP A 20 -12.21 5.09 -16.08
CA ASP A 20 -13.29 5.94 -16.58
C ASP A 20 -14.20 6.44 -15.46
N ASP A 21 -14.38 5.66 -14.42
CA ASP A 21 -15.21 5.99 -13.26
C ASP A 21 -14.40 6.61 -12.10
N MET A 22 -13.07 6.56 -12.14
CA MET A 22 -12.19 6.97 -11.05
C MET A 22 -12.47 8.39 -10.55
N GLU A 23 -12.65 9.35 -11.46
CA GLU A 23 -12.89 10.75 -11.09
C GLU A 23 -14.21 10.91 -10.34
N SER A 24 -15.26 10.25 -10.79
CA SER A 24 -16.58 10.28 -10.13
C SER A 24 -16.56 9.55 -8.79
N GLU A 25 -15.84 8.42 -8.68
CA GLU A 25 -15.71 7.67 -7.42
C GLU A 25 -14.92 8.45 -6.36
N LEU A 26 -13.81 9.10 -6.76
CA LEU A 26 -13.03 9.95 -5.84
C LEU A 26 -13.83 11.18 -5.39
N THR A 27 -14.61 11.78 -6.29
CA THR A 27 -15.50 12.91 -5.97
C THR A 27 -16.59 12.47 -5.00
N MET A 28 -17.26 11.34 -5.29
CA MET A 28 -18.29 10.78 -4.41
C MET A 28 -17.75 10.46 -3.01
N ALA A 29 -16.55 9.91 -2.91
CA ALA A 29 -15.91 9.65 -1.61
C ALA A 29 -15.75 10.96 -0.81
N LYS A 30 -15.24 12.02 -1.43
CA LYS A 30 -15.07 13.35 -0.82
C LYS A 30 -16.41 13.94 -0.38
N GLU A 31 -17.45 13.86 -1.20
CA GLU A 31 -18.80 14.35 -0.90
C GLU A 31 -19.46 13.60 0.27
N ASN A 32 -18.98 12.39 0.55
CA ASN A 32 -19.41 11.57 1.68
C ASN A 32 -18.46 11.64 2.89
N ASP A 33 -17.58 12.63 2.97
CA ASP A 33 -16.60 12.79 4.05
C ASP A 33 -15.68 11.57 4.23
N ILE A 34 -15.37 10.87 3.14
CA ILE A 34 -14.38 9.78 3.12
C ILE A 34 -13.06 10.35 2.57
N GLU A 35 -12.04 10.37 3.42
CA GLU A 35 -10.70 10.80 3.03
C GLU A 35 -10.05 9.75 2.10
N ILE A 36 -9.57 10.17 0.94
CA ILE A 36 -8.76 9.35 0.06
C ILE A 36 -7.31 9.46 0.51
N ILE A 37 -6.86 8.50 1.32
CA ILE A 37 -5.50 8.52 1.90
C ILE A 37 -4.44 8.04 0.91
N SER A 38 -4.84 7.26 -0.09
CA SER A 38 -3.90 6.80 -1.11
C SER A 38 -4.56 6.43 -2.43
N VAL A 39 -3.74 6.43 -3.46
CA VAL A 39 -4.03 5.84 -4.77
C VAL A 39 -2.87 4.92 -5.14
N TRP A 40 -3.16 3.68 -5.50
CA TRP A 40 -2.14 2.73 -5.89
C TRP A 40 -1.53 3.08 -7.25
N LEU A 41 -0.19 3.01 -7.37
CA LEU A 41 0.55 3.27 -8.60
C LEU A 41 1.41 2.06 -8.96
N TRP A 42 0.95 1.26 -9.92
CA TRP A 42 1.65 0.08 -10.39
C TRP A 42 2.53 0.37 -11.59
N LEU A 43 3.83 0.12 -11.45
CA LEU A 43 4.82 0.32 -12.51
C LEU A 43 5.19 -1.00 -13.18
N ASN A 44 5.20 -1.01 -14.52
CA ASN A 44 5.53 -2.17 -15.34
C ASN A 44 6.53 -1.79 -16.42
N ALA A 45 7.73 -2.39 -16.44
CA ALA A 45 8.82 -2.05 -17.35
C ALA A 45 8.49 -2.18 -18.85
N LYS A 46 7.38 -2.85 -19.19
CA LYS A 46 6.90 -2.90 -20.59
C LYS A 46 6.21 -1.60 -21.03
N ARG A 47 5.76 -0.78 -20.08
CA ARG A 47 4.96 0.42 -20.34
C ARG A 47 5.51 1.67 -19.66
N ASP A 48 6.26 1.49 -18.59
CA ASP A 48 6.79 2.56 -17.74
C ASP A 48 8.31 2.54 -17.74
N SER A 49 8.92 3.68 -17.83
CA SER A 49 10.38 3.88 -17.78
C SER A 49 10.70 5.27 -17.21
N LEU A 50 11.97 5.52 -16.94
CA LEU A 50 12.39 6.85 -16.51
C LEU A 50 12.00 7.91 -17.56
N GLY A 51 11.30 8.93 -17.14
CA GLY A 51 10.78 10.02 -18.00
C GLY A 51 9.51 9.68 -18.78
N LYS A 52 8.97 8.45 -18.68
CA LYS A 52 7.76 8.04 -19.40
C LYS A 52 6.93 7.07 -18.57
N LEU A 53 5.69 7.45 -18.30
CA LEU A 53 4.68 6.56 -17.69
C LEU A 53 3.71 6.03 -18.74
N SER A 54 3.07 4.91 -18.42
CA SER A 54 1.96 4.38 -19.19
C SER A 54 0.80 5.37 -19.26
N PRO A 55 -0.04 5.33 -20.32
CA PRO A 55 -1.21 6.21 -20.40
C PRO A 55 -2.12 6.14 -19.17
N SER A 56 -2.26 4.95 -18.57
CA SER A 56 -3.04 4.74 -17.35
C SER A 56 -2.44 5.48 -16.15
N ASN A 57 -1.13 5.34 -15.91
CA ASN A 57 -0.43 6.03 -14.83
C ASN A 57 -0.42 7.55 -15.05
N GLU A 58 -0.21 8.04 -16.28
CA GLU A 58 -0.34 9.47 -16.59
C GLU A 58 -1.76 10.00 -16.36
N ARG A 59 -2.78 9.17 -16.62
CA ARG A 59 -4.19 9.54 -16.37
C ARG A 59 -4.45 9.75 -14.89
N ILE A 60 -3.88 8.92 -14.01
CA ILE A 60 -3.99 9.10 -12.54
C ILE A 60 -3.47 10.47 -12.14
N PHE A 61 -2.26 10.85 -12.55
CA PHE A 61 -1.70 12.17 -12.25
C PHE A 61 -2.60 13.32 -12.75
N ARG A 62 -3.20 13.18 -13.96
CA ARG A 62 -4.13 14.18 -14.47
C ARG A 62 -5.41 14.29 -13.63
N ILE A 63 -6.01 13.15 -13.23
CA ILE A 63 -7.22 13.13 -12.38
C ILE A 63 -6.91 13.77 -11.03
N LEU A 64 -5.84 13.35 -10.35
CA LEU A 64 -5.46 13.90 -9.05
C LEU A 64 -5.22 15.42 -9.13
N LYS A 65 -4.53 15.88 -10.17
CA LYS A 65 -4.30 17.31 -10.41
C LYS A 65 -5.60 18.06 -10.69
N HIS A 66 -6.50 17.50 -11.51
CA HIS A 66 -7.80 18.11 -11.85
C HIS A 66 -8.68 18.27 -10.60
N LEU A 67 -8.78 17.21 -9.80
CA LEU A 67 -9.54 17.22 -8.55
C LEU A 67 -8.86 18.01 -7.42
N LYS A 68 -7.62 18.47 -7.62
CA LYS A 68 -6.76 19.06 -6.56
C LYS A 68 -6.71 18.15 -5.32
N LEU A 69 -6.69 16.85 -5.56
CA LEU A 69 -6.69 15.84 -4.50
C LEU A 69 -5.26 15.57 -4.04
N GLN A 70 -4.95 16.00 -2.83
CA GLN A 70 -3.68 15.70 -2.17
C GLN A 70 -3.80 14.36 -1.44
N THR A 71 -3.03 13.38 -1.86
CA THR A 71 -3.06 12.02 -1.33
C THR A 71 -1.67 11.39 -1.41
N THR A 72 -1.53 10.16 -0.95
CA THR A 72 -0.26 9.42 -1.08
C THR A 72 -0.34 8.44 -2.24
N LEU A 73 0.64 8.46 -3.14
CA LEU A 73 0.79 7.41 -4.15
C LEU A 73 1.47 6.19 -3.52
N TRP A 74 0.76 5.08 -3.46
CA TRP A 74 1.33 3.80 -3.04
C TRP A 74 1.98 3.12 -4.24
N VAL A 75 3.30 3.20 -4.31
CA VAL A 75 4.07 2.77 -5.48
C VAL A 75 4.55 1.34 -5.31
N SER A 76 4.30 0.53 -6.34
CA SER A 76 4.82 -0.82 -6.46
C SER A 76 5.35 -1.08 -7.86
N PHE A 77 6.24 -2.06 -7.97
CA PHE A 77 6.83 -2.46 -9.25
C PHE A 77 6.48 -3.89 -9.63
N ASN A 78 6.24 -4.11 -10.91
CA ASN A 78 6.30 -5.44 -11.48
C ASN A 78 7.75 -5.94 -11.46
N ASN A 79 7.95 -7.22 -11.14
CA ASN A 79 9.30 -7.82 -11.05
C ASN A 79 10.12 -7.70 -12.34
N ASN A 80 9.48 -7.46 -13.49
CA ASN A 80 10.17 -7.24 -14.75
C ASN A 80 11.07 -5.98 -14.79
N PHE A 81 10.94 -5.07 -13.82
CA PHE A 81 11.87 -3.95 -13.66
C PHE A 81 13.28 -4.41 -13.22
N PHE A 82 13.34 -5.51 -12.47
CA PHE A 82 14.56 -5.95 -11.79
C PHE A 82 15.16 -7.22 -12.37
N LYS A 83 14.56 -7.75 -13.43
CA LYS A 83 15.01 -8.98 -14.06
C LYS A 83 16.46 -8.87 -14.55
N ASN A 84 17.29 -9.84 -14.18
CA ASN A 84 18.73 -9.95 -14.55
C ASN A 84 19.59 -8.79 -14.02
N LEU A 85 19.18 -8.09 -12.98
CA LEU A 85 19.96 -7.06 -12.31
C LEU A 85 20.57 -7.61 -11.02
N THR A 86 21.73 -7.09 -10.62
CA THR A 86 22.29 -7.29 -9.28
C THR A 86 21.47 -6.52 -8.25
N GLN A 87 21.71 -6.78 -6.96
CA GLN A 87 21.08 -6.03 -5.86
C GLN A 87 21.33 -4.52 -6.02
N GLU A 88 22.58 -4.13 -6.17
CA GLU A 88 22.95 -2.72 -6.33
C GLU A 88 22.32 -2.06 -7.55
N GLN A 89 22.31 -2.74 -8.70
CA GLN A 89 21.65 -2.25 -9.92
C GLN A 89 20.15 -2.10 -9.73
N SER A 90 19.51 -3.00 -8.98
CA SER A 90 18.08 -2.96 -8.68
C SER A 90 17.74 -1.77 -7.79
N ILE A 91 18.51 -1.54 -6.72
CA ILE A 91 18.36 -0.37 -5.85
C ILE A 91 18.51 0.92 -6.65
N GLN A 92 19.60 1.05 -7.43
CA GLN A 92 19.85 2.27 -8.23
C GLN A 92 18.72 2.53 -9.24
N LYS A 93 18.21 1.47 -9.89
CA LYS A 93 17.11 1.61 -10.86
C LYS A 93 15.80 1.98 -10.18
N ALA A 94 15.48 1.35 -9.06
CA ALA A 94 14.30 1.67 -8.25
C ALA A 94 14.38 3.13 -7.76
N ALA A 95 15.50 3.53 -7.16
CA ALA A 95 15.70 4.88 -6.66
C ALA A 95 15.50 5.95 -7.75
N LYS A 96 16.10 5.76 -8.94
CA LYS A 96 15.88 6.69 -10.07
C LYS A 96 14.42 6.81 -10.46
N MET A 97 13.70 5.68 -10.51
CA MET A 97 12.28 5.67 -10.88
C MET A 97 11.40 6.27 -9.78
N ILE A 98 11.68 5.96 -8.51
CA ILE A 98 10.97 6.54 -7.36
C ILE A 98 11.18 8.05 -7.31
N LYS A 99 12.41 8.54 -7.50
CA LYS A 99 12.69 9.99 -7.57
C LYS A 99 11.86 10.67 -8.67
N TYR A 100 11.80 10.08 -9.86
CA TYR A 100 10.97 10.61 -10.96
C TYR A 100 9.48 10.66 -10.60
N ILE A 101 8.96 9.61 -9.94
CA ILE A 101 7.56 9.58 -9.46
C ILE A 101 7.37 10.63 -8.34
N TYR A 102 8.31 10.74 -7.40
CA TYR A 102 8.28 11.72 -6.32
C TYR A 102 8.20 13.16 -6.87
N GLU A 103 9.04 13.52 -7.81
CA GLU A 103 9.03 14.86 -8.42
C GLU A 103 7.69 15.18 -9.12
N LYS A 104 7.09 14.17 -9.79
CA LYS A 104 5.75 14.32 -10.40
C LYS A 104 4.65 14.45 -9.34
N ALA A 105 4.72 13.69 -8.26
CA ALA A 105 3.76 13.70 -7.17
C ALA A 105 3.82 15.02 -6.38
N ASP A 106 5.03 15.45 -6.00
CA ASP A 106 5.28 16.71 -5.31
C ASP A 106 4.75 17.91 -6.12
N GLY A 107 4.95 17.92 -7.44
CA GLY A 107 4.43 18.95 -8.35
C GLY A 107 2.90 19.09 -8.37
N ILE A 108 2.15 18.15 -7.76
CA ILE A 108 0.69 18.21 -7.58
C ILE A 108 0.27 18.13 -6.12
N GLY A 109 1.23 18.22 -5.17
CA GLY A 109 0.99 18.18 -3.72
C GLY A 109 0.68 16.78 -3.17
N CYS A 110 1.04 15.72 -3.89
CA CYS A 110 0.90 14.33 -3.45
C CYS A 110 2.21 13.81 -2.84
N LYS A 111 2.09 12.88 -1.89
CA LYS A 111 3.20 12.15 -1.28
C LYS A 111 3.46 10.82 -1.98
N VAL A 112 4.57 10.17 -1.63
CA VAL A 112 4.93 8.84 -2.13
C VAL A 112 5.23 7.91 -0.98
N ALA A 113 4.66 6.71 -1.03
CA ALA A 113 4.98 5.61 -0.14
C ALA A 113 5.31 4.35 -0.95
N LEU A 114 6.34 3.62 -0.52
CA LEU A 114 6.68 2.33 -1.10
C LEU A 114 5.76 1.27 -0.52
N TYR A 115 5.23 0.39 -1.38
CA TYR A 115 4.23 -0.60 -0.98
C TYR A 115 4.77 -2.00 -1.25
N ASN A 116 4.96 -2.79 -0.21
CA ASN A 116 5.57 -4.12 -0.23
C ASN A 116 4.76 -5.18 -1.01
N HIS A 117 4.61 -4.95 -2.32
CA HIS A 117 3.83 -5.83 -3.18
C HIS A 117 4.72 -6.91 -3.82
N ARG A 118 5.00 -8.00 -3.08
CA ARG A 118 5.72 -9.22 -3.52
C ARG A 118 7.05 -9.01 -4.29
N ASP A 119 7.71 -10.09 -4.58
CA ASP A 119 8.97 -10.17 -5.33
C ASP A 119 10.08 -9.32 -4.70
N TRP A 120 11.09 -8.97 -5.47
CA TRP A 120 12.25 -8.21 -5.00
C TRP A 120 11.88 -6.86 -4.37
N PHE A 121 10.96 -6.11 -5.01
CA PHE A 121 10.56 -4.79 -4.50
C PHE A 121 9.75 -4.89 -3.19
N GLY A 122 9.00 -5.96 -3.01
CA GLY A 122 8.19 -6.15 -1.80
C GLY A 122 8.98 -6.62 -0.57
N ASP A 123 10.31 -6.78 -0.66
CA ASP A 123 11.16 -7.00 0.51
C ASP A 123 11.32 -5.68 1.27
N PRO A 124 10.90 -5.60 2.55
CA PRO A 124 11.02 -4.37 3.34
C PRO A 124 12.46 -3.84 3.45
N ASN A 125 13.47 -4.70 3.43
CA ASN A 125 14.86 -4.26 3.46
C ASN A 125 15.24 -3.53 2.16
N ASN A 126 14.78 -3.99 1.00
CA ASN A 126 15.01 -3.31 -0.28
C ASN A 126 14.30 -1.95 -0.32
N GLU A 127 13.07 -1.85 0.20
CA GLU A 127 12.37 -0.57 0.30
C GLU A 127 13.12 0.43 1.19
N ILE A 128 13.66 -0.02 2.33
CA ILE A 128 14.49 0.82 3.21
C ILE A 128 15.75 1.28 2.49
N GLU A 129 16.47 0.40 1.79
CA GLU A 129 17.66 0.77 1.01
C GLU A 129 17.34 1.82 -0.06
N ILE A 130 16.18 1.71 -0.73
CA ILE A 130 15.71 2.70 -1.71
C ILE A 130 15.44 4.05 -1.05
N ILE A 131 14.77 4.08 0.11
CA ILE A 131 14.50 5.31 0.86
C ILE A 131 15.82 5.96 1.30
N GLN A 132 16.74 5.17 1.82
CA GLN A 132 18.06 5.67 2.27
C GLN A 132 18.92 6.19 1.11
N ALA A 133 18.71 5.70 -0.11
CA ALA A 133 19.36 6.20 -1.31
C ALA A 133 18.78 7.54 -1.81
N LEU A 134 17.67 8.02 -1.24
CA LEU A 134 16.94 9.22 -1.62
C LEU A 134 16.65 10.12 -0.41
N PRO A 135 17.65 10.54 0.36
CA PRO A 135 17.45 11.29 1.60
C PRO A 135 16.79 12.67 1.39
N GLU A 136 16.81 13.19 0.17
CA GLU A 136 16.16 14.44 -0.22
C GLU A 136 14.65 14.28 -0.50
N CYS A 137 14.15 13.05 -0.60
CA CYS A 137 12.74 12.76 -0.87
C CYS A 137 12.03 12.37 0.43
N ASP A 138 10.89 13.01 0.74
CA ASP A 138 10.02 12.64 1.87
C ASP A 138 9.23 11.37 1.50
N LEU A 139 9.89 10.21 1.64
CA LEU A 139 9.33 8.91 1.32
C LEU A 139 8.89 8.17 2.58
N SER A 140 7.81 7.43 2.45
CA SER A 140 7.31 6.52 3.49
C SER A 140 7.10 5.11 2.96
N MET A 141 6.67 4.20 3.83
CA MET A 141 6.37 2.81 3.51
C MET A 141 4.94 2.44 3.88
N VAL A 142 4.39 1.52 3.14
CA VAL A 142 3.14 0.81 3.47
C VAL A 142 3.46 -0.66 3.67
N PHE A 143 3.08 -1.21 4.81
CA PHE A 143 3.27 -2.64 5.08
C PHE A 143 1.96 -3.39 4.94
N ASN A 144 1.89 -4.32 4.00
CA ASN A 144 0.72 -5.14 3.74
C ASN A 144 0.98 -6.59 4.18
N PHE A 145 0.19 -7.07 5.13
CA PHE A 145 0.27 -8.42 5.67
C PHE A 145 0.10 -9.50 4.59
N HIS A 146 -0.72 -9.25 3.57
CA HIS A 146 -0.90 -10.21 2.47
C HIS A 146 0.42 -10.58 1.77
N HIS A 147 1.36 -9.67 1.73
CA HIS A 147 2.67 -9.88 1.11
C HIS A 147 3.79 -10.18 2.11
N ALA A 148 3.45 -10.37 3.37
CA ALA A 148 4.39 -10.55 4.47
C ALA A 148 4.44 -11.99 5.04
N GLN A 149 3.71 -12.95 4.45
CA GLN A 149 3.62 -14.32 4.95
C GLN A 149 4.99 -14.99 5.17
N GLN A 150 5.95 -14.71 4.29
CA GLN A 150 7.31 -15.23 4.37
C GLN A 150 8.15 -14.60 5.49
N TYR A 151 7.70 -13.48 6.05
CA TYR A 151 8.42 -12.72 7.08
C TYR A 151 7.83 -12.85 8.48
N ILE A 152 6.86 -13.74 8.68
CA ILE A 152 6.12 -13.87 9.95
C ILE A 152 7.09 -14.08 11.13
N GLU A 153 8.08 -14.98 10.98
CA GLU A 153 9.03 -15.29 12.06
C GLU A 153 10.02 -14.14 12.32
N GLU A 154 10.33 -13.36 11.29
CA GLU A 154 11.25 -12.22 11.35
C GLU A 154 10.53 -10.90 11.66
N PHE A 155 9.20 -10.93 11.76
CA PHE A 155 8.40 -9.72 11.91
C PHE A 155 8.82 -8.83 13.08
N PRO A 156 9.19 -9.37 14.28
CA PRO A 156 9.68 -8.55 15.39
C PRO A 156 10.92 -7.70 15.06
N GLN A 157 11.78 -8.21 14.16
CA GLN A 157 12.94 -7.47 13.69
C GLN A 157 12.58 -6.51 12.57
N ILE A 158 11.66 -6.92 11.68
CA ILE A 158 11.20 -6.12 10.56
C ILE A 158 10.47 -4.88 11.04
N VAL A 159 9.53 -5.02 11.99
CA VAL A 159 8.75 -3.88 12.49
C VAL A 159 9.63 -2.77 13.04
N LYS A 160 10.70 -3.10 13.76
CA LYS A 160 11.67 -2.12 14.28
C LYS A 160 12.39 -1.36 13.17
N LYS A 161 12.71 -2.04 12.06
CA LYS A 161 13.39 -1.43 10.92
C LYS A 161 12.46 -0.53 10.10
N ILE A 162 11.22 -0.96 9.85
CA ILE A 162 10.27 -0.22 9.01
C ILE A 162 9.58 0.91 9.76
N LYS A 163 9.47 0.83 11.10
CA LYS A 163 8.77 1.80 11.95
C LYS A 163 9.07 3.27 11.63
N PRO A 164 10.33 3.69 11.41
CA PRO A 164 10.64 5.09 11.11
C PRO A 164 10.02 5.59 9.79
N TYR A 165 9.67 4.68 8.89
CA TYR A 165 9.17 4.99 7.55
C TYR A 165 7.68 4.66 7.39
N LEU A 166 7.09 3.94 8.37
CA LEU A 166 5.78 3.32 8.23
C LEU A 166 4.65 4.35 8.29
N SER A 167 3.94 4.56 7.18
CA SER A 167 2.83 5.49 7.07
C SER A 167 1.46 4.81 7.09
N SER A 168 1.37 3.53 6.71
CA SER A 168 0.12 2.79 6.68
C SER A 168 0.36 1.28 6.80
N VAL A 169 -0.59 0.55 7.37
CA VAL A 169 -0.57 -0.92 7.44
C VAL A 169 -1.88 -1.47 6.89
N ASN A 170 -1.78 -2.44 5.98
CA ASN A 170 -2.94 -3.18 5.47
C ASN A 170 -2.99 -4.57 6.09
N LEU A 171 -4.15 -4.90 6.65
CA LEU A 171 -4.38 -6.10 7.44
C LEU A 171 -5.21 -7.14 6.70
N ASN A 172 -4.86 -8.39 6.93
CA ASN A 172 -5.67 -9.57 6.70
C ASN A 172 -5.20 -10.68 7.65
N GLY A 173 -6.05 -11.67 7.90
CA GLY A 173 -5.63 -12.91 8.52
C GLY A 173 -4.86 -13.77 7.52
N MET A 174 -3.88 -14.55 8.00
CA MET A 174 -3.10 -15.47 7.18
C MET A 174 -2.56 -16.64 8.00
N ARG A 175 -2.26 -17.73 7.33
CA ARG A 175 -1.55 -18.88 7.91
C ARG A 175 -0.19 -19.03 7.30
N LYS A 176 0.79 -19.46 8.08
CA LYS A 176 2.16 -19.67 7.60
C LYS A 176 2.20 -20.66 6.43
N GLU A 177 1.52 -21.79 6.58
CA GLU A 177 1.39 -22.83 5.56
C GLU A 177 -0.07 -22.98 5.14
N GLY A 178 -0.62 -21.99 4.45
CA GLY A 178 -2.02 -22.02 4.10
C GLY A 178 -2.51 -20.76 3.41
N PRO A 179 -3.80 -20.45 3.54
CA PRO A 179 -4.36 -19.29 2.91
C PRO A 179 -3.64 -17.99 3.32
N LYS A 180 -3.31 -17.17 2.32
CA LYS A 180 -2.68 -15.85 2.53
C LYS A 180 -3.69 -14.75 2.86
N ILE A 181 -4.97 -15.00 2.61
CA ILE A 181 -6.05 -14.05 2.89
C ILE A 181 -7.15 -14.79 3.61
N LEU A 182 -7.29 -14.45 4.88
CA LEU A 182 -8.36 -14.84 5.78
C LEU A 182 -8.97 -13.58 6.38
N PRO A 183 -10.17 -13.64 6.93
CA PRO A 183 -10.66 -12.60 7.82
C PRO A 183 -9.67 -12.35 8.98
N ILE A 184 -9.53 -11.11 9.37
CA ILE A 184 -8.69 -10.73 10.52
C ILE A 184 -9.20 -11.47 11.77
N GLY A 185 -8.28 -12.10 12.51
CA GLY A 185 -8.58 -12.92 13.69
C GLY A 185 -8.80 -14.41 13.41
N GLU A 186 -8.80 -14.84 12.13
CA GLU A 186 -8.93 -16.25 11.73
C GLU A 186 -7.59 -16.87 11.27
N GLY A 187 -6.52 -16.09 11.22
CA GLY A 187 -5.18 -16.56 10.92
C GLY A 187 -4.41 -16.99 12.18
N ASP A 188 -3.13 -17.28 11.97
CA ASP A 188 -2.30 -17.84 13.04
C ASP A 188 -1.44 -16.75 13.74
N TYR A 189 -1.14 -15.62 13.08
CA TYR A 189 -0.10 -14.68 13.53
C TYR A 189 -0.50 -13.20 13.51
N GLU A 190 -1.57 -12.82 12.82
CA GLU A 190 -1.91 -11.40 12.68
C GLU A 190 -2.19 -10.71 14.03
N LYS A 191 -2.64 -11.47 15.05
CA LYS A 191 -2.85 -10.92 16.39
C LYS A 191 -1.54 -10.43 16.98
N GLU A 192 -0.53 -11.29 16.98
CA GLU A 192 0.81 -10.97 17.50
C GLU A 192 1.47 -9.87 16.70
N MET A 193 1.32 -9.89 15.37
CA MET A 193 1.88 -8.86 14.48
C MET A 193 1.22 -7.49 14.71
N ILE A 194 -0.10 -7.44 14.90
CA ILE A 194 -0.83 -6.21 15.23
C ILE A 194 -0.38 -5.70 16.60
N GLN A 195 -0.28 -6.58 17.59
CA GLN A 195 0.17 -6.19 18.93
C GLN A 195 1.60 -5.63 18.90
N GLN A 196 2.51 -6.25 18.16
CA GLN A 196 3.88 -5.74 18.00
C GLN A 196 3.93 -4.34 17.36
N LEU A 197 3.07 -4.07 16.37
CA LEU A 197 2.97 -2.73 15.79
C LEU A 197 2.49 -1.70 16.83
N ILE A 198 1.51 -2.07 17.66
CA ILE A 198 1.00 -1.23 18.74
C ILE A 198 2.10 -0.97 19.79
N ASP A 199 2.79 -2.02 20.24
CA ASP A 199 3.86 -1.95 21.24
C ASP A 199 5.04 -1.09 20.75
N GLU A 200 5.33 -1.13 19.45
CA GLU A 200 6.31 -0.26 18.80
C GLU A 200 5.80 1.17 18.59
N GLY A 201 4.55 1.48 18.95
CA GLY A 201 3.97 2.82 18.91
C GLY A 201 3.45 3.23 17.53
N TYR A 202 3.09 2.27 16.67
CA TYR A 202 2.41 2.61 15.42
C TYR A 202 1.05 3.24 15.71
N ASN A 203 0.82 4.42 15.13
CA ASN A 203 -0.41 5.21 15.30
C ASN A 203 -1.02 5.66 13.96
N GLY A 204 -0.52 5.11 12.85
CA GLY A 204 -1.05 5.39 11.51
C GLY A 204 -2.38 4.67 11.23
N PRO A 205 -2.93 4.85 10.03
CA PRO A 205 -4.16 4.20 9.61
C PRO A 205 -3.98 2.69 9.45
N TRP A 206 -4.97 1.94 9.94
CA TRP A 206 -5.12 0.51 9.72
C TRP A 206 -6.08 0.27 8.56
N GLY A 207 -5.58 -0.32 7.47
CA GLY A 207 -6.37 -0.68 6.31
C GLY A 207 -6.85 -2.13 6.40
N ILE A 208 -8.06 -2.39 5.93
CA ILE A 208 -8.58 -3.74 5.76
C ILE A 208 -8.46 -4.14 4.31
N LEU A 209 -7.73 -5.23 4.03
CA LEU A 209 -7.65 -5.82 2.71
C LEU A 209 -8.84 -6.78 2.52
N GLY A 210 -9.92 -6.24 1.96
CA GLY A 210 -11.14 -7.03 1.67
C GLY A 210 -11.05 -7.86 0.38
N HIS A 211 -9.88 -8.38 0.02
CA HIS A 211 -9.62 -9.05 -1.25
C HIS A 211 -10.12 -10.50 -1.25
N VAL A 212 -11.44 -10.68 -1.23
CA VAL A 212 -12.09 -12.01 -1.34
C VAL A 212 -13.01 -12.00 -2.54
N GLU A 213 -12.58 -12.65 -3.63
CA GLU A 213 -13.38 -12.77 -4.85
C GLU A 213 -14.69 -13.53 -4.58
N ASN A 214 -15.76 -13.16 -5.30
CA ASN A 214 -17.07 -13.81 -5.27
C ASN A 214 -17.79 -13.84 -3.92
N LYS A 215 -17.42 -12.96 -2.97
CA LYS A 215 -18.15 -12.76 -1.72
C LYS A 215 -18.77 -11.37 -1.65
N ASP A 216 -19.83 -11.26 -0.89
CA ASP A 216 -20.46 -9.99 -0.55
C ASP A 216 -19.46 -9.11 0.23
N VAL A 217 -19.07 -7.99 -0.34
CA VAL A 217 -18.03 -7.10 0.21
C VAL A 217 -18.42 -6.53 1.57
N GLU A 218 -19.70 -6.23 1.79
CA GLU A 218 -20.17 -5.69 3.06
C GLU A 218 -20.02 -6.72 4.18
N LYS A 219 -20.37 -7.99 3.91
CA LYS A 219 -20.19 -9.09 4.87
C LYS A 219 -18.72 -9.31 5.18
N VAL A 220 -17.85 -9.29 4.15
CA VAL A 220 -16.40 -9.44 4.31
C VAL A 220 -15.85 -8.31 5.19
N LEU A 221 -16.25 -7.06 4.94
CA LEU A 221 -15.80 -5.92 5.75
C LEU A 221 -16.29 -6.02 7.19
N LYS A 222 -17.56 -6.36 7.43
CA LYS A 222 -18.11 -6.57 8.78
C LYS A 222 -17.35 -7.63 9.56
N GLN A 223 -17.01 -8.75 8.94
CA GLN A 223 -16.25 -9.83 9.55
C GLN A 223 -14.83 -9.37 9.93
N ASN A 224 -14.14 -8.68 9.01
CA ASN A 224 -12.81 -8.14 9.28
C ASN A 224 -12.81 -7.07 10.38
N ILE A 225 -13.81 -6.18 10.41
CA ILE A 225 -13.97 -5.16 11.48
C ILE A 225 -14.16 -5.86 12.84
N ALA A 226 -15.00 -6.90 12.90
CA ALA A 226 -15.22 -7.64 14.13
C ALA A 226 -13.93 -8.33 14.62
N GLY A 227 -13.20 -8.98 13.71
CA GLY A 227 -11.91 -9.60 14.01
C GLY A 227 -10.87 -8.60 14.49
N PHE A 228 -10.70 -7.46 13.80
CA PHE A 228 -9.79 -6.41 14.24
C PHE A 228 -10.13 -5.86 15.62
N LYS A 229 -11.40 -5.54 15.87
CA LYS A 229 -11.86 -5.08 17.19
C LYS A 229 -11.59 -6.09 18.29
N SER A 230 -11.74 -7.39 18.03
CA SER A 230 -11.45 -8.43 19.02
C SER A 230 -9.96 -8.53 19.39
N ILE A 231 -9.07 -8.05 18.52
CA ILE A 231 -7.62 -8.03 18.78
C ILE A 231 -7.22 -6.78 19.56
N VAL A 232 -7.71 -5.60 19.16
CA VAL A 232 -7.22 -4.32 19.70
C VAL A 232 -7.96 -3.85 20.94
N LEU A 233 -9.13 -4.42 21.28
CA LEU A 233 -9.93 -4.04 22.44
C LEU A 233 -9.83 -5.03 23.62
N ASN A 234 -9.10 -6.14 23.46
CA ASN A 234 -8.81 -7.11 24.49
C ASN A 234 -7.35 -7.01 24.94
#